data_d8983324704aa04800285e50f7b2e786
#
_entry.id   d8983324704aa04800285e50f7b2e786
#
_cell.length_a   1.000
_cell.length_b   1.000
_cell.length_c   1.000
_cell.angle_alpha   90.00
_cell.angle_beta   90.00
_cell.angle_gamma   90.00
#
_symmetry.space_group_name_H-M   'P 1'
#
loop_
_entity.id
_entity.type
_entity.pdbx_description
1 polymer ?
#
loop_
_entity_poly.entity_id
_entity_poly.type
_entity_poly.pdbx_seq_one_letter_code
_entity_poly.pdbx_strand_id
1 'polypeptide(L)'
;MPVQKFAPMTKDFPSFDCDAHVTEPPWLWERAKDWLTKDEFQALKGSFFFDPESKRLLANGLGYANPASLFHGSAGMVNVLSLAGPGVNHNIQRALNVRNLHRKTALTKEQADYLDHKGSYLPEARLRDMDIQGIDQVMIIPTDFEAYPWIQNAAGARAMCKAYNDWAYEYCQADPERIYFAALLPMQDATFAEQEVYRVAGKGCRVGLIRPIDALGNFPLQPKYGRVWRAMEETGVVYGMHPFPCLGVLKPPGYTEQSSGAELILLTATSADLPHNFLTNVQNFQAEASLWVTLALMSGFFERYPKIRAAVFEASSTWLTFLLDECDKAYELYRNDRRMAPLKRMPSETFFEHCVTGFEGDEAPPSRLPDFYENILAWSSDVYHHDGDDVWRALATMRKCELPESYQAKFLGGNARKLYRIDAPKKFIRDRVTEIERPEWWPSDEEVRESLKPEAALRR
;
A
#
# COMPACT_ATOMS: atom_id res chain seq x y z
N MET A 1 -28.43 20.89 0.15
CA MET A 1 -27.23 20.18 0.66
C MET A 1 -26.03 21.05 0.44
N PRO A 2 -25.07 21.14 1.36
CA PRO A 2 -23.84 21.87 1.12
C PRO A 2 -23.10 21.26 -0.07
N VAL A 3 -22.38 22.13 -0.81
CA VAL A 3 -21.61 21.73 -1.99
C VAL A 3 -20.13 22.02 -1.69
N GLN A 4 -19.32 20.98 -1.72
CA GLN A 4 -17.87 21.13 -1.66
C GLN A 4 -17.37 21.53 -3.05
N LYS A 5 -16.60 22.62 -3.12
CA LYS A 5 -16.08 23.17 -4.37
C LYS A 5 -14.59 22.95 -4.50
N PHE A 6 -14.16 22.64 -5.71
CA PHE A 6 -12.75 22.47 -6.05
C PHE A 6 -12.35 23.42 -7.16
N ALA A 7 -11.11 23.86 -7.16
CA ALA A 7 -10.57 24.63 -8.27
C ALA A 7 -10.53 23.76 -9.54
N PRO A 8 -10.93 24.31 -10.71
CA PRO A 8 -10.78 23.61 -11.97
C PRO A 8 -9.33 23.21 -12.22
N MET A 9 -9.15 22.00 -12.71
CA MET A 9 -7.84 21.47 -13.09
C MET A 9 -8.00 20.46 -14.22
N THR A 10 -7.01 20.35 -15.08
CA THR A 10 -7.00 19.44 -16.23
C THR A 10 -5.71 18.67 -16.31
N LYS A 11 -5.73 17.50 -16.94
CA LYS A 11 -4.55 16.72 -17.35
C LYS A 11 -4.74 16.23 -18.79
N ASP A 12 -3.66 16.15 -19.56
CA ASP A 12 -3.67 15.67 -20.94
C ASP A 12 -3.01 14.30 -21.11
N PHE A 13 -2.99 13.51 -20.05
CA PHE A 13 -2.46 12.15 -20.01
C PHE A 13 -3.26 11.27 -19.04
N PRO A 14 -3.31 9.94 -19.28
CA PRO A 14 -3.95 9.03 -18.34
C PRO A 14 -3.08 8.81 -17.10
N SER A 15 -3.72 8.70 -15.94
CA SER A 15 -3.09 8.36 -14.67
C SER A 15 -3.12 6.86 -14.39
N PHE A 16 -2.20 6.40 -13.55
CA PHE A 16 -2.18 5.05 -13.00
C PHE A 16 -1.76 5.14 -11.53
N ASP A 17 -2.65 4.72 -10.66
CA ASP A 17 -2.41 4.61 -9.24
C ASP A 17 -1.77 3.24 -8.95
N CYS A 18 -0.51 3.23 -8.51
CA CYS A 18 0.21 1.98 -8.34
C CYS A 18 0.00 1.32 -6.98
N ASP A 19 -0.67 2.01 -6.05
CA ASP A 19 -0.90 1.58 -4.68
C ASP A 19 -2.18 2.22 -4.14
N ALA A 20 -3.26 1.45 -4.16
CA ALA A 20 -4.55 1.86 -3.62
C ALA A 20 -5.22 0.68 -2.90
N HIS A 21 -5.63 0.90 -1.67
CA HIS A 21 -6.08 -0.17 -0.82
C HIS A 21 -7.53 -0.60 -1.05
N VAL A 22 -7.78 -1.87 -0.83
CA VAL A 22 -9.11 -2.41 -0.53
C VAL A 22 -9.18 -2.69 0.97
N THR A 23 -10.38 -2.65 1.54
CA THR A 23 -10.60 -3.09 2.92
C THR A 23 -11.44 -4.36 2.84
N GLU A 24 -10.90 -5.46 3.31
CA GLU A 24 -11.55 -6.76 3.21
C GLU A 24 -12.77 -6.82 4.13
N PRO A 25 -13.99 -6.93 3.54
CA PRO A 25 -15.20 -6.87 4.35
C PRO A 25 -15.41 -8.17 5.14
N PRO A 26 -16.06 -8.10 6.34
CA PRO A 26 -16.28 -9.27 7.17
C PRO A 26 -16.95 -10.47 6.48
N TRP A 27 -17.81 -10.22 5.48
CA TRP A 27 -18.46 -11.29 4.71
C TRP A 27 -17.49 -12.06 3.80
N LEU A 28 -16.30 -11.50 3.51
CA LEU A 28 -15.27 -12.18 2.73
C LEU A 28 -14.82 -13.48 3.41
N TRP A 29 -14.73 -13.48 4.73
CA TRP A 29 -14.35 -14.65 5.52
C TRP A 29 -15.35 -15.80 5.38
N GLU A 30 -16.63 -15.47 5.27
CA GLU A 30 -17.68 -16.47 5.03
C GLU A 30 -17.67 -16.95 3.57
N ARG A 31 -17.43 -16.05 2.63
CA ARG A 31 -17.34 -16.37 1.20
C ARG A 31 -16.06 -17.10 0.82
N ALA A 32 -15.03 -17.10 1.66
CA ALA A 32 -13.78 -17.80 1.36
C ALA A 32 -14.00 -19.30 1.01
N LYS A 33 -15.05 -19.92 1.54
CA LYS A 33 -15.48 -21.29 1.16
C LYS A 33 -15.85 -21.46 -0.30
N ASP A 34 -16.16 -20.38 -1.02
CA ASP A 34 -16.55 -20.41 -2.43
C ASP A 34 -15.32 -20.63 -3.34
N TRP A 35 -14.14 -20.24 -2.84
CA TRP A 35 -12.85 -20.37 -3.54
C TRP A 35 -11.92 -21.45 -2.98
N LEU A 36 -12.18 -21.89 -1.74
CA LEU A 36 -11.34 -22.84 -1.03
C LEU A 36 -11.99 -24.22 -0.96
N THR A 37 -11.16 -25.26 -0.99
CA THR A 37 -11.60 -26.59 -0.58
C THR A 37 -11.94 -26.61 0.91
N LYS A 38 -12.66 -27.63 1.36
CA LYS A 38 -12.99 -27.78 2.78
C LYS A 38 -11.76 -27.77 3.70
N ASP A 39 -10.68 -28.44 3.27
CA ASP A 39 -9.44 -28.51 4.05
C ASP A 39 -8.69 -27.17 4.06
N GLU A 40 -8.63 -26.47 2.92
CA GLU A 40 -8.07 -25.12 2.84
C GLU A 40 -8.85 -24.15 3.71
N PHE A 41 -10.18 -24.21 3.70
CA PHE A 41 -11.02 -23.36 4.54
C PHE A 41 -10.82 -23.64 6.04
N GLN A 42 -10.64 -24.90 6.45
CA GLN A 42 -10.29 -25.23 7.83
C GLN A 42 -8.90 -24.73 8.22
N ALA A 43 -7.91 -24.83 7.30
CA ALA A 43 -6.57 -24.28 7.51
C ALA A 43 -6.59 -22.76 7.69
N LEU A 44 -7.40 -22.04 6.87
CA LEU A 44 -7.62 -20.60 7.02
C LEU A 44 -8.19 -20.27 8.40
N LYS A 45 -9.29 -20.91 8.79
CA LYS A 45 -9.95 -20.69 10.10
C LYS A 45 -9.04 -20.97 11.29
N GLY A 46 -8.13 -21.93 11.17
CA GLY A 46 -7.18 -22.26 12.23
C GLY A 46 -5.97 -21.30 12.30
N SER A 47 -5.78 -20.46 11.30
CA SER A 47 -4.58 -19.63 11.17
C SER A 47 -4.85 -18.13 11.18
N PHE A 48 -5.88 -17.71 10.46
CA PHE A 48 -6.26 -16.30 10.36
C PHE A 48 -7.76 -16.20 10.08
N PHE A 49 -8.48 -15.48 10.92
CA PHE A 49 -9.93 -15.47 10.77
C PHE A 49 -10.56 -14.30 11.54
N PHE A 50 -11.69 -13.78 11.04
CA PHE A 50 -12.48 -12.80 11.74
C PHE A 50 -13.41 -13.51 12.75
N ASP A 51 -13.25 -13.20 14.02
CA ASP A 51 -14.12 -13.69 15.08
C ASP A 51 -15.34 -12.78 15.25
N PRO A 52 -16.55 -13.24 14.90
CA PRO A 52 -17.76 -12.42 14.99
C PRO A 52 -18.18 -12.07 16.43
N GLU A 53 -17.73 -12.84 17.43
CA GLU A 53 -18.06 -12.58 18.83
C GLU A 53 -17.20 -11.46 19.39
N SER A 54 -15.88 -11.56 19.27
CA SER A 54 -14.96 -10.52 19.72
C SER A 54 -14.83 -9.35 18.73
N LYS A 55 -15.35 -9.52 17.51
CA LYS A 55 -15.19 -8.59 16.38
C LYS A 55 -13.71 -8.25 16.09
N ARG A 56 -12.84 -9.24 16.22
CA ARG A 56 -11.40 -9.11 15.99
C ARG A 56 -10.94 -10.07 14.94
N LEU A 57 -9.89 -9.65 14.24
CA LEU A 57 -9.07 -10.56 13.45
C LEU A 57 -8.15 -11.34 14.40
N LEU A 58 -8.13 -12.66 14.24
CA LEU A 58 -7.26 -13.55 14.99
C LEU A 58 -6.21 -14.11 14.04
N ALA A 59 -4.94 -13.85 14.33
CA ALA A 59 -3.81 -14.47 13.65
C ALA A 59 -3.13 -15.44 14.60
N ASN A 60 -3.01 -16.72 14.21
CA ASN A 60 -2.45 -17.80 15.06
C ASN A 60 -3.14 -17.90 16.45
N GLY A 61 -4.44 -17.61 16.53
CA GLY A 61 -5.20 -17.60 17.77
C GLY A 61 -5.01 -16.35 18.65
N LEU A 62 -4.24 -15.38 18.21
CA LEU A 62 -4.01 -14.12 18.93
C LEU A 62 -4.79 -12.98 18.26
N GLY A 63 -5.40 -12.11 19.08
CA GLY A 63 -6.12 -10.96 18.56
C GLY A 63 -5.20 -9.97 17.85
N TYR A 64 -5.52 -9.66 16.61
CA TYR A 64 -4.83 -8.64 15.83
C TYR A 64 -5.28 -7.25 16.28
N ALA A 65 -4.34 -6.36 16.58
CA ALA A 65 -4.63 -5.12 17.29
C ALA A 65 -5.18 -4.00 16.39
N ASN A 66 -5.11 -4.14 15.08
CA ASN A 66 -5.55 -3.09 14.15
C ASN A 66 -6.46 -3.63 13.05
N PRO A 67 -7.70 -3.95 13.35
CA PRO A 67 -8.61 -4.39 12.31
C PRO A 67 -9.17 -3.18 11.57
N ALA A 68 -8.63 -2.88 10.40
CA ALA A 68 -9.24 -1.92 9.49
C ALA A 68 -10.68 -2.35 9.16
N SER A 69 -10.93 -3.65 9.02
CA SER A 69 -12.25 -4.26 8.80
C SER A 69 -13.26 -4.06 9.93
N LEU A 70 -12.88 -3.59 11.10
CA LEU A 70 -13.84 -3.26 12.17
C LEU A 70 -14.71 -2.03 11.89
N PHE A 71 -14.48 -1.36 10.75
CA PHE A 71 -15.21 -0.14 10.41
C PHE A 71 -16.59 -0.36 9.84
N HIS A 72 -16.84 -1.49 9.25
CA HIS A 72 -18.17 -1.83 8.75
C HIS A 72 -19.19 -1.94 9.90
N GLY A 73 -19.58 -0.79 10.45
CA GLY A 73 -20.72 -0.67 11.35
C GLY A 73 -20.42 -0.65 12.85
N SER A 74 -19.18 -0.49 13.31
CA SER A 74 -18.96 -0.23 14.75
C SER A 74 -19.09 1.25 15.07
N ALA A 75 -20.25 1.61 15.62
CA ALA A 75 -20.48 2.94 16.16
C ALA A 75 -19.41 3.30 17.21
N GLY A 76 -18.69 4.39 17.00
CA GLY A 76 -18.01 5.03 18.09
C GLY A 76 -16.59 5.56 17.88
N MET A 77 -15.83 5.04 16.96
CA MET A 77 -14.57 5.65 16.56
C MET A 77 -14.45 5.60 15.03
N VAL A 78 -14.37 6.77 14.41
CA VAL A 78 -13.81 6.83 13.06
C VAL A 78 -12.38 6.36 13.23
N ASN A 79 -12.10 5.20 12.74
CA ASN A 79 -10.71 4.86 12.62
C ASN A 79 -10.13 5.74 11.54
N VAL A 80 -8.98 6.19 11.84
CA VAL A 80 -8.23 7.10 11.05
C VAL A 80 -7.86 6.46 9.71
N LEU A 81 -7.89 5.13 9.61
CA LEU A 81 -7.36 4.36 8.48
C LEU A 81 -8.28 4.20 7.25
N SER A 82 -9.50 4.66 7.24
CA SER A 82 -10.41 4.38 6.12
C SER A 82 -11.27 5.56 5.67
N LEU A 83 -10.77 6.77 5.74
CA LEU A 83 -11.57 7.96 5.44
C LEU A 83 -11.17 8.74 4.20
N ALA A 84 -10.22 8.28 3.42
CA ALA A 84 -9.82 8.98 2.21
C ALA A 84 -10.63 8.52 1.01
N GLY A 85 -11.69 9.23 0.74
CA GLY A 85 -12.46 9.09 -0.50
C GLY A 85 -12.50 10.41 -1.25
N PRO A 86 -13.29 10.53 -2.32
CA PRO A 86 -13.36 11.74 -3.13
C PRO A 86 -13.61 12.99 -2.30
N GLY A 87 -12.61 13.87 -2.24
CA GLY A 87 -12.66 15.12 -1.46
C GLY A 87 -12.65 14.95 0.06
N VAL A 88 -12.41 13.73 0.57
CA VAL A 88 -12.18 13.44 1.98
C VAL A 88 -10.69 13.25 2.17
N ASN A 89 -10.04 14.14 2.83
CA ASN A 89 -8.63 14.06 3.18
C ASN A 89 -8.46 14.25 4.69
N HIS A 90 -7.25 14.12 5.18
CA HIS A 90 -6.95 14.24 6.61
C HIS A 90 -7.40 15.58 7.24
N ASN A 91 -7.53 16.66 6.46
CA ASN A 91 -8.02 17.94 6.98
C ASN A 91 -9.52 17.90 7.28
N ILE A 92 -10.30 17.24 6.41
CA ILE A 92 -11.73 17.00 6.63
C ILE A 92 -11.92 16.11 7.86
N GLN A 93 -11.15 15.05 7.97
CA GLN A 93 -11.20 14.14 9.10
C GLN A 93 -10.86 14.85 10.40
N ARG A 94 -9.81 15.65 10.39
CA ARG A 94 -9.40 16.45 11.55
C ARG A 94 -10.52 17.41 11.98
N ALA A 95 -11.17 18.07 11.04
CA ALA A 95 -12.29 18.97 11.34
C ALA A 95 -13.46 18.21 11.99
N LEU A 96 -13.81 17.03 11.47
CA LEU A 96 -14.84 16.17 12.06
C LEU A 96 -14.46 15.69 13.45
N ASN A 97 -13.22 15.25 13.63
CA ASN A 97 -12.72 14.79 14.93
C ASN A 97 -12.69 15.91 15.97
N VAL A 98 -12.20 17.10 15.63
CA VAL A 98 -12.19 18.28 16.50
C VAL A 98 -13.62 18.69 16.88
N ARG A 99 -14.53 18.72 15.90
CA ARG A 99 -15.95 19.00 16.15
C ARG A 99 -16.56 18.00 17.14
N ASN A 100 -16.32 16.71 16.91
CA ASN A 100 -16.88 15.65 17.76
C ASN A 100 -16.28 15.68 19.17
N LEU A 101 -14.98 15.94 19.29
CA LEU A 101 -14.32 16.12 20.59
C LEU A 101 -14.92 17.29 21.37
N HIS A 102 -15.11 18.44 20.73
CA HIS A 102 -15.70 19.63 21.35
C HIS A 102 -17.14 19.41 21.77
N ARG A 103 -17.92 18.67 20.96
CA ARG A 103 -19.31 18.36 21.27
C ARG A 103 -19.47 17.16 22.20
N LYS A 104 -18.39 16.45 22.53
CA LYS A 104 -18.40 15.18 23.28
C LYS A 104 -19.37 14.16 22.68
N THR A 105 -19.42 14.10 21.35
CA THR A 105 -20.29 13.22 20.59
C THR A 105 -19.47 12.24 19.78
N ALA A 106 -19.97 11.00 19.63
CA ALA A 106 -19.49 10.06 18.62
C ALA A 106 -20.12 10.38 17.27
N LEU A 107 -19.58 9.79 16.19
CA LEU A 107 -20.25 9.79 14.89
C LEU A 107 -21.61 9.10 15.02
N THR A 108 -22.61 9.65 14.38
CA THR A 108 -23.88 8.94 14.19
C THR A 108 -23.69 7.77 13.24
N LYS A 109 -24.61 6.81 13.27
CA LYS A 109 -24.60 5.70 12.31
C LYS A 109 -24.62 6.21 10.88
N GLU A 110 -25.43 7.21 10.57
CA GLU A 110 -25.51 7.83 9.25
C GLU A 110 -24.15 8.42 8.81
N GLN A 111 -23.46 9.11 9.71
CA GLN A 111 -22.13 9.67 9.44
C GLN A 111 -21.10 8.57 9.20
N ALA A 112 -21.12 7.52 10.03
CA ALA A 112 -20.24 6.38 9.86
C ALA A 112 -20.51 5.66 8.53
N ASP A 113 -21.76 5.41 8.18
CA ASP A 113 -22.16 4.75 6.93
C ASP A 113 -21.81 5.59 5.69
N TYR A 114 -21.82 6.92 5.80
CA TYR A 114 -21.40 7.81 4.72
C TYR A 114 -19.88 7.84 4.54
N LEU A 115 -19.14 7.83 5.64
CA LEU A 115 -17.68 7.83 5.66
C LEU A 115 -17.09 6.44 5.41
N ASP A 116 -17.92 5.40 5.45
CA ASP A 116 -17.55 4.05 5.03
C ASP A 116 -17.46 4.01 3.50
N HIS A 117 -16.23 4.17 3.00
CA HIS A 117 -15.96 4.22 1.57
C HIS A 117 -16.20 2.87 0.91
N LYS A 118 -17.40 2.72 0.37
CA LYS A 118 -17.85 1.49 -0.27
C LYS A 118 -16.95 1.06 -1.44
N GLY A 119 -16.25 1.98 -2.08
CA GLY A 119 -15.25 1.66 -3.09
C GLY A 119 -14.07 0.83 -2.57
N SER A 120 -13.87 0.75 -1.26
CA SER A 120 -12.85 -0.13 -0.68
C SER A 120 -13.19 -1.63 -0.81
N TYR A 121 -14.47 -1.98 -1.02
CA TYR A 121 -14.93 -3.38 -1.15
C TYR A 121 -16.02 -3.62 -2.20
N LEU A 122 -16.54 -2.57 -2.83
CA LEU A 122 -17.52 -2.63 -3.94
C LEU A 122 -16.92 -1.96 -5.18
N PRO A 123 -16.63 -2.71 -6.24
CA PRO A 123 -15.91 -2.19 -7.40
C PRO A 123 -16.66 -1.11 -8.16
N GLU A 124 -18.00 -1.14 -8.24
CA GLU A 124 -18.79 -0.10 -8.90
C GLU A 124 -18.73 1.24 -8.13
N ALA A 125 -18.57 1.18 -6.82
CA ALA A 125 -18.34 2.38 -6.02
C ALA A 125 -16.92 2.91 -6.25
N ARG A 126 -15.91 2.02 -6.32
CA ARG A 126 -14.53 2.38 -6.67
C ARG A 126 -14.44 3.10 -8.00
N LEU A 127 -15.10 2.60 -9.03
CA LEU A 127 -15.07 3.23 -10.36
C LEU A 127 -15.63 4.67 -10.31
N ARG A 128 -16.69 4.92 -9.55
CA ARG A 128 -17.21 6.29 -9.36
C ARG A 128 -16.24 7.18 -8.59
N ASP A 129 -15.59 6.64 -7.57
CA ASP A 129 -14.60 7.38 -6.79
C ASP A 129 -13.37 7.72 -7.65
N MET A 130 -12.88 6.77 -8.44
CA MET A 130 -11.79 6.97 -9.39
C MET A 130 -12.11 8.10 -10.39
N ASP A 131 -13.35 8.15 -10.91
CA ASP A 131 -13.76 9.19 -11.84
C ASP A 131 -13.67 10.59 -11.21
N ILE A 132 -14.01 10.72 -9.93
CA ILE A 132 -13.92 11.99 -9.20
C ILE A 132 -12.48 12.34 -8.87
N GLN A 133 -11.68 11.34 -8.47
CA GLN A 133 -10.28 11.50 -8.09
C GLN A 133 -9.33 11.67 -9.26
N GLY A 134 -9.82 11.48 -10.50
CA GLY A 134 -9.01 11.59 -11.71
C GLY A 134 -8.14 10.35 -11.97
N ILE A 135 -8.45 9.20 -11.36
CA ILE A 135 -7.72 7.94 -11.47
C ILE A 135 -8.26 7.14 -12.65
N ASP A 136 -7.44 6.96 -13.69
CA ASP A 136 -7.85 6.20 -14.88
C ASP A 136 -7.66 4.70 -14.70
N GLN A 137 -6.56 4.30 -14.10
CA GLN A 137 -6.21 2.90 -13.81
C GLN A 137 -5.66 2.79 -12.38
N VAL A 138 -5.90 1.66 -11.74
CA VAL A 138 -5.51 1.41 -10.34
C VAL A 138 -5.01 -0.01 -10.13
N MET A 139 -3.96 -0.15 -9.33
CA MET A 139 -3.53 -1.41 -8.72
C MET A 139 -4.06 -1.47 -7.30
N ILE A 140 -5.00 -2.40 -7.04
CA ILE A 140 -5.52 -2.58 -5.68
C ILE A 140 -4.62 -3.51 -4.86
N ILE A 141 -4.42 -3.11 -3.61
CA ILE A 141 -3.59 -3.80 -2.61
C ILE A 141 -4.47 -4.13 -1.40
N PRO A 142 -4.25 -5.24 -0.68
CA PRO A 142 -4.98 -5.56 0.54
C PRO A 142 -4.67 -4.56 1.66
N THR A 143 -5.53 -4.50 2.67
CA THR A 143 -5.23 -3.81 3.94
C THR A 143 -5.08 -4.82 5.08
N ASP A 144 -6.16 -5.51 5.45
CA ASP A 144 -6.10 -6.48 6.55
C ASP A 144 -5.29 -7.74 6.19
N PHE A 145 -5.36 -8.15 4.91
CA PHE A 145 -4.68 -9.37 4.46
C PHE A 145 -3.18 -9.17 4.24
N GLU A 146 -2.66 -7.97 4.35
CA GLU A 146 -1.21 -7.73 4.47
C GLU A 146 -0.59 -8.40 5.68
N ALA A 147 -1.39 -8.75 6.68
CA ALA A 147 -0.96 -9.55 7.82
C ALA A 147 -0.59 -11.00 7.48
N TYR A 148 -0.77 -11.47 6.23
CA TYR A 148 -0.46 -12.85 5.83
C TYR A 148 0.95 -13.33 6.16
N PRO A 149 2.00 -12.49 6.17
CA PRO A 149 3.34 -12.95 6.54
C PRO A 149 3.45 -13.42 8.00
N TRP A 150 2.52 -13.00 8.86
CA TRP A 150 2.46 -13.39 10.26
C TRP A 150 1.87 -14.79 10.49
N ILE A 151 1.23 -15.37 9.49
CA ILE A 151 0.66 -16.72 9.59
C ILE A 151 1.79 -17.74 9.60
N GLN A 152 1.90 -18.51 10.69
CA GLN A 152 2.94 -19.52 10.85
C GLN A 152 2.64 -20.81 10.08
N ASN A 153 1.37 -21.16 9.96
CA ASN A 153 0.95 -22.36 9.25
C ASN A 153 0.93 -22.10 7.73
N ALA A 154 1.83 -22.74 6.99
CA ALA A 154 1.94 -22.56 5.55
C ALA A 154 0.64 -22.90 4.77
N ALA A 155 -0.12 -23.90 5.21
CA ALA A 155 -1.41 -24.22 4.58
C ALA A 155 -2.44 -23.13 4.84
N GLY A 156 -2.45 -22.52 6.03
CA GLY A 156 -3.30 -21.37 6.37
C GLY A 156 -2.92 -20.13 5.59
N ALA A 157 -1.63 -19.83 5.46
CA ALA A 157 -1.12 -18.72 4.64
C ALA A 157 -1.50 -18.91 3.16
N ARG A 158 -1.33 -20.12 2.62
CA ARG A 158 -1.78 -20.46 1.25
C ARG A 158 -3.26 -20.22 1.06
N ALA A 159 -4.09 -20.69 2.00
CA ALA A 159 -5.54 -20.55 1.92
C ALA A 159 -5.96 -19.07 1.96
N MET A 160 -5.33 -18.27 2.82
CA MET A 160 -5.59 -16.83 2.90
C MET A 160 -5.19 -16.12 1.60
N CYS A 161 -3.98 -16.33 1.10
CA CYS A 161 -3.52 -15.73 -0.14
C CYS A 161 -4.46 -16.10 -1.32
N LYS A 162 -4.86 -17.37 -1.40
CA LYS A 162 -5.77 -17.83 -2.44
C LYS A 162 -7.15 -17.17 -2.34
N ALA A 163 -7.73 -17.08 -1.13
CA ALA A 163 -9.03 -16.46 -0.93
C ALA A 163 -9.02 -14.97 -1.31
N TYR A 164 -8.00 -14.22 -0.88
CA TYR A 164 -7.82 -12.83 -1.26
C TYR A 164 -7.64 -12.68 -2.78
N ASN A 165 -6.72 -13.45 -3.38
CA ASN A 165 -6.41 -13.32 -4.81
C ASN A 165 -7.62 -13.65 -5.69
N ASP A 166 -8.46 -14.61 -5.30
CA ASP A 166 -9.67 -14.95 -6.04
C ASP A 166 -10.74 -13.87 -5.88
N TRP A 167 -10.93 -13.32 -4.68
CA TRP A 167 -11.81 -12.17 -4.47
C TRP A 167 -11.33 -10.92 -5.22
N ALA A 168 -10.05 -10.58 -5.12
CA ALA A 168 -9.49 -9.42 -5.81
C ALA A 168 -9.62 -9.55 -7.34
N TYR A 169 -9.43 -10.76 -7.87
CA TYR A 169 -9.69 -11.04 -9.27
C TYR A 169 -11.16 -10.78 -9.65
N GLU A 170 -12.12 -11.28 -8.85
CA GLU A 170 -13.56 -11.01 -9.08
C GLU A 170 -13.86 -9.51 -9.00
N TYR A 171 -13.28 -8.80 -8.03
CA TYR A 171 -13.42 -7.35 -7.89
C TYR A 171 -12.97 -6.60 -9.15
N CYS A 172 -11.85 -6.99 -9.73
CA CYS A 172 -11.31 -6.38 -10.96
C CYS A 172 -12.19 -6.63 -12.20
N GLN A 173 -13.07 -7.66 -12.20
CA GLN A 173 -13.93 -7.96 -13.35
C GLN A 173 -15.02 -6.91 -13.62
N ALA A 174 -15.26 -5.96 -12.69
CA ALA A 174 -16.15 -4.83 -12.93
C ALA A 174 -15.65 -3.91 -14.06
N ASP A 175 -14.32 -3.73 -14.14
CA ASP A 175 -13.65 -3.06 -15.27
C ASP A 175 -12.18 -3.53 -15.35
N PRO A 176 -11.90 -4.61 -16.11
CA PRO A 176 -10.56 -5.17 -16.19
C PRO A 176 -9.55 -4.33 -16.98
N GLU A 177 -9.99 -3.25 -17.64
CA GLU A 177 -9.09 -2.26 -18.27
C GLU A 177 -8.66 -1.17 -17.29
N ARG A 178 -9.38 -1.00 -16.17
CA ARG A 178 -9.12 0.05 -15.19
C ARG A 178 -8.65 -0.45 -13.83
N ILE A 179 -9.11 -1.64 -13.38
CA ILE A 179 -8.79 -2.16 -12.04
C ILE A 179 -7.93 -3.40 -12.16
N TYR A 180 -6.78 -3.37 -11.54
CA TYR A 180 -5.82 -4.47 -11.45
C TYR A 180 -5.58 -4.82 -9.99
N PHE A 181 -5.13 -6.02 -9.68
CA PHE A 181 -4.82 -6.42 -8.31
C PHE A 181 -3.36 -6.87 -8.15
N ALA A 182 -2.81 -6.57 -7.00
CA ALA A 182 -1.58 -7.16 -6.51
C ALA A 182 -1.91 -8.43 -5.73
N ALA A 183 -1.30 -9.54 -6.10
CA ALA A 183 -1.56 -10.84 -5.49
C ALA A 183 -0.71 -11.04 -4.22
N LEU A 184 -1.26 -11.67 -3.21
CA LEU A 184 -0.49 -12.17 -2.06
C LEU A 184 0.17 -13.51 -2.40
N LEU A 185 1.43 -13.67 -2.03
CA LEU A 185 2.20 -14.88 -2.27
C LEU A 185 2.56 -15.58 -0.94
N PRO A 186 2.17 -16.85 -0.74
CA PRO A 186 2.37 -17.56 0.53
C PRO A 186 3.83 -18.00 0.73
N MET A 187 4.70 -17.03 1.05
CA MET A 187 6.16 -17.21 1.16
C MET A 187 6.58 -18.14 2.32
N GLN A 188 5.67 -18.55 3.20
CA GLN A 188 5.90 -19.57 4.21
C GLN A 188 6.33 -20.91 3.62
N ASP A 189 5.93 -21.20 2.36
CA ASP A 189 6.38 -22.35 1.58
C ASP A 189 6.68 -21.98 0.14
N ALA A 190 7.93 -22.14 -0.28
CA ALA A 190 8.36 -21.74 -1.62
C ALA A 190 7.66 -22.51 -2.75
N THR A 191 7.16 -23.72 -2.50
CA THR A 191 6.38 -24.50 -3.49
C THR A 191 4.97 -23.91 -3.64
N PHE A 192 4.34 -23.53 -2.53
CA PHE A 192 3.05 -22.88 -2.57
C PHE A 192 3.13 -21.51 -3.24
N ALA A 193 4.18 -20.73 -2.93
CA ALA A 193 4.41 -19.44 -3.55
C ALA A 193 4.63 -19.56 -5.07
N GLU A 194 5.47 -20.49 -5.53
CA GLU A 194 5.67 -20.77 -6.96
C GLU A 194 4.36 -21.10 -7.68
N GLN A 195 3.57 -22.05 -7.13
CA GLN A 195 2.28 -22.43 -7.69
C GLN A 195 1.32 -21.24 -7.78
N GLU A 196 1.32 -20.38 -6.76
CA GLU A 196 0.46 -19.21 -6.72
C GLU A 196 0.89 -18.17 -7.76
N VAL A 197 2.19 -17.94 -7.98
CA VAL A 197 2.68 -17.05 -9.06
C VAL A 197 2.10 -17.47 -10.42
N TYR A 198 2.19 -18.74 -10.78
CA TYR A 198 1.63 -19.23 -12.05
C TYR A 198 0.11 -19.10 -12.08
N ARG A 199 -0.57 -19.40 -10.97
CA ARG A 199 -2.04 -19.35 -10.89
C ARG A 199 -2.55 -17.91 -11.09
N VAL A 200 -1.98 -16.93 -10.40
CA VAL A 200 -2.42 -15.54 -10.51
C VAL A 200 -1.98 -14.89 -11.81
N ALA A 201 -0.84 -15.26 -12.36
CA ALA A 201 -0.41 -14.82 -13.68
C ALA A 201 -1.41 -15.26 -14.76
N GLY A 202 -1.95 -16.50 -14.65
CA GLY A 202 -3.02 -17.01 -15.52
C GLY A 202 -4.34 -16.21 -15.41
N LYS A 203 -4.54 -15.47 -14.31
CA LYS A 203 -5.66 -14.55 -14.11
C LYS A 203 -5.34 -13.09 -14.53
N GLY A 204 -4.17 -12.84 -15.11
CA GLY A 204 -3.74 -11.51 -15.55
C GLY A 204 -3.11 -10.62 -14.46
N CYS A 205 -2.82 -11.19 -13.29
CA CYS A 205 -2.10 -10.47 -12.24
C CYS A 205 -0.74 -9.98 -12.71
N ARG A 206 -0.36 -8.76 -12.32
CA ARG A 206 0.91 -8.13 -12.70
C ARG A 206 1.91 -7.98 -11.57
N VAL A 207 1.47 -8.08 -10.31
CA VAL A 207 2.29 -7.83 -9.13
C VAL A 207 2.06 -8.93 -8.09
N GLY A 208 3.14 -9.48 -7.54
CA GLY A 208 3.08 -10.33 -6.36
C GLY A 208 3.67 -9.61 -5.16
N LEU A 209 2.88 -9.40 -4.11
CA LEU A 209 3.31 -8.73 -2.89
C LEU A 209 4.12 -9.68 -2.01
N ILE A 210 5.29 -9.22 -1.60
CA ILE A 210 6.21 -9.98 -0.75
C ILE A 210 6.87 -9.00 0.23
N ARG A 211 6.78 -9.31 1.51
CA ARG A 211 7.49 -8.55 2.55
C ARG A 211 8.98 -8.89 2.63
N PRO A 212 9.80 -7.97 3.15
CA PRO A 212 11.23 -8.21 3.38
C PRO A 212 11.54 -9.38 4.30
N ILE A 213 10.64 -9.67 5.26
CA ILE A 213 10.80 -10.77 6.21
C ILE A 213 9.42 -11.29 6.64
N ASP A 214 9.28 -12.59 6.81
CA ASP A 214 8.07 -13.21 7.35
C ASP A 214 8.16 -13.46 8.87
N ALA A 215 7.05 -13.90 9.46
CA ALA A 215 6.96 -14.22 10.89
C ALA A 215 7.88 -15.36 11.36
N LEU A 216 8.42 -16.15 10.44
CA LEU A 216 9.35 -17.24 10.72
C LEU A 216 10.81 -16.80 10.58
N GLY A 217 11.07 -15.50 10.34
CA GLY A 217 12.40 -14.96 10.11
C GLY A 217 12.99 -15.35 8.75
N ASN A 218 12.15 -15.75 7.79
CA ASN A 218 12.61 -16.05 6.44
C ASN A 218 12.77 -14.77 5.65
N PHE A 219 13.93 -14.64 5.05
CA PHE A 219 14.22 -13.53 4.14
C PHE A 219 14.01 -13.98 2.68
N PRO A 220 13.19 -13.27 1.87
CA PRO A 220 12.78 -13.75 0.55
C PRO A 220 13.94 -14.02 -0.43
N LEU A 221 15.08 -13.33 -0.28
CA LEU A 221 16.24 -13.53 -1.15
C LEU A 221 17.05 -14.79 -0.84
N GLN A 222 16.66 -15.59 0.16
CA GLN A 222 17.32 -16.86 0.45
C GLN A 222 17.20 -17.85 -0.73
N PRO A 223 18.21 -18.72 -0.93
CA PRO A 223 18.25 -19.65 -2.07
C PRO A 223 17.03 -20.57 -2.22
N LYS A 224 16.36 -20.90 -1.11
CA LYS A 224 15.16 -21.76 -1.11
C LYS A 224 14.01 -21.19 -1.96
N TYR A 225 13.96 -19.87 -2.13
CA TYR A 225 12.94 -19.19 -2.94
C TYR A 225 13.30 -19.06 -4.42
N GLY A 226 14.41 -19.62 -4.87
CA GLY A 226 14.84 -19.53 -6.26
C GLY A 226 13.81 -20.01 -7.29
N ARG A 227 12.93 -20.93 -6.91
CA ARG A 227 11.81 -21.39 -7.75
C ARG A 227 10.75 -20.29 -7.95
N VAL A 228 10.47 -19.51 -6.92
CA VAL A 228 9.52 -18.38 -6.98
C VAL A 228 10.03 -17.32 -7.94
N TRP A 229 11.32 -16.98 -7.83
CA TRP A 229 11.95 -15.98 -8.71
C TRP A 229 11.96 -16.41 -10.17
N ARG A 230 12.21 -17.68 -10.46
CA ARG A 230 12.10 -18.20 -11.83
C ARG A 230 10.66 -18.13 -12.35
N ALA A 231 9.68 -18.49 -11.54
CA ALA A 231 8.27 -18.37 -11.93
C ALA A 231 7.90 -16.91 -12.22
N MET A 232 8.38 -15.94 -11.44
CA MET A 232 8.17 -14.51 -11.71
C MET A 232 8.87 -14.05 -13.00
N GLU A 233 10.09 -14.52 -13.29
CA GLU A 233 10.77 -14.23 -14.56
C GLU A 233 10.02 -14.80 -15.78
N GLU A 234 9.48 -15.99 -15.66
CA GLU A 234 8.73 -16.69 -16.73
C GLU A 234 7.38 -16.03 -17.00
N THR A 235 6.68 -15.63 -15.95
CA THR A 235 5.35 -15.02 -16.04
C THR A 235 5.38 -13.51 -16.26
N GLY A 236 6.48 -12.87 -15.88
CA GLY A 236 6.62 -11.41 -15.88
C GLY A 236 5.86 -10.71 -14.74
N VAL A 237 5.44 -11.44 -13.71
CA VAL A 237 4.88 -10.87 -12.48
C VAL A 237 5.98 -10.06 -11.77
N VAL A 238 5.67 -8.82 -11.43
CA VAL A 238 6.57 -7.87 -10.77
C VAL A 238 6.66 -8.20 -9.29
N TYR A 239 7.84 -8.10 -8.70
CA TYR A 239 8.01 -8.15 -7.26
C TYR A 239 7.51 -6.85 -6.64
N GLY A 240 6.40 -6.90 -5.91
CA GLY A 240 5.90 -5.79 -5.11
C GLY A 240 6.41 -5.90 -3.67
N MET A 241 7.27 -4.99 -3.26
CA MET A 241 7.66 -4.84 -1.86
C MET A 241 6.74 -3.80 -1.24
N HIS A 242 5.94 -4.22 -0.27
CA HIS A 242 5.08 -3.34 0.50
C HIS A 242 5.45 -3.48 1.99
N PRO A 243 5.81 -2.39 2.68
CA PRO A 243 6.04 -2.42 4.11
C PRO A 243 4.72 -2.64 4.83
N PHE A 244 4.77 -3.19 6.02
CA PHE A 244 3.61 -3.32 6.88
C PHE A 244 3.97 -2.86 8.27
N PRO A 245 3.13 -2.05 8.96
CA PRO A 245 3.42 -1.65 10.30
C PRO A 245 3.72 -2.89 11.14
N CYS A 246 4.98 -3.07 11.51
CA CYS A 246 5.37 -4.19 12.33
C CYS A 246 4.78 -3.98 13.72
N LEU A 247 3.62 -4.50 13.89
CA LEU A 247 2.92 -4.43 15.13
C LEU A 247 3.61 -5.42 16.08
N GLY A 248 4.46 -4.92 16.94
CA GLY A 248 5.05 -5.69 18.05
C GLY A 248 4.01 -6.37 18.96
N VAL A 249 2.75 -6.29 18.59
CA VAL A 249 1.59 -6.87 19.26
C VAL A 249 1.42 -8.36 18.96
N LEU A 250 1.98 -8.85 17.86
CA LEU A 250 1.87 -10.25 17.47
C LEU A 250 3.25 -10.88 17.38
N LYS A 251 3.98 -10.97 18.50
CA LYS A 251 5.14 -11.88 18.54
C LYS A 251 4.62 -13.31 18.60
N PRO A 252 4.64 -14.07 17.50
CA PRO A 252 4.31 -15.49 17.58
C PRO A 252 5.28 -16.18 18.52
N PRO A 253 4.86 -17.23 19.24
CA PRO A 253 5.78 -18.05 20.01
C PRO A 253 6.94 -18.53 19.13
N GLY A 254 8.18 -18.19 19.49
CA GLY A 254 9.38 -18.52 18.71
C GLY A 254 9.86 -17.44 17.75
N TYR A 255 9.20 -16.29 17.66
CA TYR A 255 9.69 -15.14 16.93
C TYR A 255 10.98 -14.61 17.60
N THR A 256 12.07 -14.67 16.89
CA THR A 256 13.34 -14.13 17.39
C THR A 256 13.40 -12.63 17.17
N GLU A 257 14.05 -11.90 18.05
CA GLU A 257 14.19 -10.44 18.02
C GLU A 257 14.99 -9.89 16.80
N GLN A 258 15.23 -10.71 15.80
CA GLN A 258 15.97 -10.37 14.59
C GLN A 258 15.08 -9.76 13.49
N SER A 259 13.85 -9.45 13.80
CA SER A 259 12.99 -8.73 12.89
C SER A 259 13.44 -7.27 12.76
N SER A 260 13.13 -6.69 11.64
CA SER A 260 13.46 -5.35 11.16
C SER A 260 13.53 -4.28 12.26
N GLY A 261 14.25 -3.19 12.03
CA GLY A 261 14.31 -2.03 12.93
C GLY A 261 12.97 -1.43 13.36
N ALA A 262 11.88 -1.88 12.76
CA ALA A 262 10.50 -1.54 13.09
C ALA A 262 10.13 -1.76 14.56
N GLU A 263 10.57 -2.86 15.16
CA GLU A 263 10.31 -3.10 16.59
C GLU A 263 11.05 -2.13 17.50
N LEU A 264 12.29 -1.76 17.15
CA LEU A 264 13.04 -0.75 17.86
C LEU A 264 12.37 0.62 17.78
N ILE A 265 11.87 0.96 16.59
CA ILE A 265 11.15 2.21 16.34
C ILE A 265 9.86 2.25 17.19
N LEU A 266 9.09 1.17 17.20
CA LEU A 266 7.87 1.06 17.99
C LEU A 266 8.15 1.12 19.50
N LEU A 267 9.18 0.42 19.96
CA LEU A 267 9.60 0.45 21.36
C LEU A 267 10.06 1.86 21.78
N THR A 268 10.79 2.54 20.90
CA THR A 268 11.24 3.92 21.13
C THR A 268 10.05 4.89 21.18
N ALA A 269 9.05 4.73 20.28
CA ALA A 269 7.83 5.51 20.30
C ALA A 269 7.07 5.37 21.61
N THR A 270 6.90 4.13 22.07
CA THR A 270 6.24 3.85 23.35
C THR A 270 6.99 4.48 24.53
N SER A 271 8.32 4.40 24.52
CA SER A 271 9.16 5.00 25.57
C SER A 271 9.12 6.53 25.58
N ALA A 272 8.90 7.15 24.41
CA ALA A 272 8.83 8.59 24.24
C ALA A 272 7.39 9.14 24.38
N ASP A 273 6.40 8.30 24.66
CA ASP A 273 4.98 8.64 24.74
C ASP A 273 4.46 9.32 23.43
N LEU A 274 4.97 8.85 22.29
CA LEU A 274 4.56 9.33 20.98
C LEU A 274 3.49 8.41 20.37
N PRO A 275 2.58 8.95 19.54
CA PRO A 275 1.64 8.12 18.78
C PRO A 275 2.39 7.09 17.93
N HIS A 276 1.98 5.83 17.97
CA HIS A 276 2.65 4.75 17.22
C HIS A 276 2.70 5.04 15.71
N ASN A 277 1.60 5.50 15.14
CA ASN A 277 1.51 5.81 13.72
C ASN A 277 2.48 6.92 13.28
N PHE A 278 2.81 7.85 14.15
CA PHE A 278 3.75 8.93 13.84
C PHE A 278 5.13 8.40 13.43
N LEU A 279 5.70 7.48 14.20
CA LEU A 279 7.01 6.91 13.89
C LEU A 279 6.95 5.86 12.77
N THR A 280 5.82 5.19 12.62
CA THR A 280 5.59 4.27 11.51
C THR A 280 5.72 5.02 10.18
N ASN A 281 4.98 6.10 10.01
CA ASN A 281 5.01 6.89 8.77
C ASN A 281 6.35 7.60 8.55
N VAL A 282 7.05 8.02 9.63
CA VAL A 282 8.31 8.79 9.48
C VAL A 282 9.52 7.89 9.22
N GLN A 283 9.57 6.67 9.76
CA GLN A 283 10.78 5.87 9.72
C GLN A 283 10.58 4.39 9.42
N ASN A 284 9.47 3.78 9.84
CA ASN A 284 9.35 2.33 9.76
C ASN A 284 9.27 1.84 8.32
N PHE A 285 8.43 2.44 7.52
CA PHE A 285 8.24 2.07 6.12
C PHE A 285 9.52 2.25 5.31
N GLN A 286 10.19 3.40 5.49
CA GLN A 286 11.47 3.68 4.83
C GLN A 286 12.58 2.73 5.29
N ALA A 287 12.61 2.36 6.58
CA ALA A 287 13.60 1.41 7.11
C ALA A 287 13.41 0.00 6.51
N GLU A 288 12.18 -0.47 6.42
CA GLU A 288 11.87 -1.76 5.81
C GLU A 288 12.21 -1.78 4.30
N ALA A 289 11.82 -0.75 3.58
CA ALA A 289 12.13 -0.57 2.17
C ALA A 289 13.64 -0.47 1.92
N SER A 290 14.35 0.33 2.71
CA SER A 290 15.80 0.48 2.62
C SER A 290 16.53 -0.83 2.86
N LEU A 291 16.10 -1.61 3.86
CA LEU A 291 16.67 -2.93 4.14
C LEU A 291 16.51 -3.86 2.92
N TRP A 292 15.31 -3.95 2.37
CA TRP A 292 15.05 -4.81 1.23
C TRP A 292 15.87 -4.38 0.00
N VAL A 293 15.84 -3.07 -0.35
CA VAL A 293 16.57 -2.54 -1.51
C VAL A 293 18.07 -2.78 -1.38
N THR A 294 18.66 -2.47 -0.22
CA THR A 294 20.08 -2.74 0.05
C THR A 294 20.42 -4.20 -0.21
N LEU A 295 19.66 -5.11 0.36
CA LEU A 295 19.93 -6.54 0.24
C LEU A 295 19.70 -7.06 -1.17
N ALA A 296 18.67 -6.58 -1.87
CA ALA A 296 18.40 -6.95 -3.26
C ALA A 296 19.54 -6.51 -4.20
N LEU A 297 20.02 -5.28 -4.05
CA LEU A 297 21.12 -4.74 -4.86
C LEU A 297 22.46 -5.41 -4.53
N MET A 298 22.82 -5.47 -3.24
CA MET A 298 24.14 -5.90 -2.82
C MET A 298 24.36 -7.43 -2.82
N SER A 299 23.29 -8.23 -2.80
CA SER A 299 23.38 -9.68 -2.83
C SER A 299 23.57 -10.30 -4.22
N GLY A 300 23.51 -9.51 -5.28
CA GLY A 300 23.49 -10.01 -6.66
C GLY A 300 22.17 -10.69 -7.03
N PHE A 301 21.07 -10.30 -6.42
CA PHE A 301 19.74 -10.85 -6.73
C PHE A 301 19.35 -10.62 -8.19
N PHE A 302 19.48 -9.39 -8.67
CA PHE A 302 19.18 -9.04 -10.06
C PHE A 302 20.18 -9.60 -11.07
N GLU A 303 21.40 -9.91 -10.64
CA GLU A 303 22.35 -10.65 -11.45
C GLU A 303 21.90 -12.11 -11.70
N ARG A 304 21.31 -12.73 -10.69
CA ARG A 304 20.79 -14.10 -10.79
C ARG A 304 19.43 -14.18 -11.49
N TYR A 305 18.61 -13.13 -11.37
CA TYR A 305 17.25 -13.06 -11.93
C TYR A 305 17.06 -11.78 -12.74
N PRO A 306 17.73 -11.68 -13.91
CA PRO A 306 17.83 -10.40 -14.65
C PRO A 306 16.54 -9.93 -15.30
N LYS A 307 15.51 -10.76 -15.37
CA LYS A 307 14.21 -10.38 -15.93
C LYS A 307 13.24 -9.88 -14.85
N ILE A 308 13.55 -10.06 -13.56
CA ILE A 308 12.70 -9.54 -12.48
C ILE A 308 12.71 -8.01 -12.54
N ARG A 309 11.50 -7.48 -12.36
CA ARG A 309 11.24 -6.07 -12.09
C ARG A 309 10.61 -5.97 -10.70
N ALA A 310 10.87 -4.86 -10.01
CA ALA A 310 10.38 -4.65 -8.65
C ALA A 310 9.74 -3.27 -8.48
N ALA A 311 8.77 -3.20 -7.58
CA ALA A 311 8.18 -1.96 -7.11
C ALA A 311 8.32 -1.90 -5.58
N VAL A 312 8.63 -0.72 -5.06
CA VAL A 312 8.65 -0.42 -3.62
C VAL A 312 7.50 0.53 -3.34
N PHE A 313 6.55 0.09 -2.54
CA PHE A 313 5.33 0.83 -2.21
C PHE A 313 5.41 1.48 -0.83
N GLU A 314 4.54 2.40 -0.53
CA GLU A 314 4.24 3.01 0.78
C GLU A 314 5.49 3.34 1.65
N ALA A 315 6.53 3.85 1.03
CA ALA A 315 7.77 4.17 1.74
C ALA A 315 8.23 5.61 1.49
N SER A 316 7.40 6.46 0.90
CA SER A 316 7.82 7.72 0.29
C SER A 316 8.98 7.50 -0.71
N SER A 317 9.58 8.54 -1.24
CA SER A 317 10.63 8.37 -2.27
C SER A 317 11.99 9.00 -1.91
N THR A 318 12.01 9.94 -0.98
CA THR A 318 13.21 10.78 -0.73
C THR A 318 14.39 10.05 -0.10
N TRP A 319 14.15 8.99 0.66
CA TRP A 319 15.20 8.13 1.24
C TRP A 319 16.07 7.45 0.18
N LEU A 320 15.53 7.25 -1.03
CA LEU A 320 16.18 6.50 -2.09
C LEU A 320 17.46 7.17 -2.60
N THR A 321 17.49 8.50 -2.70
CA THR A 321 18.68 9.23 -3.14
C THR A 321 19.86 8.98 -2.22
N PHE A 322 19.65 9.05 -0.92
CA PHE A 322 20.65 8.75 0.08
C PHE A 322 21.08 7.28 0.00
N LEU A 323 20.12 6.36 -0.05
CA LEU A 323 20.42 4.94 -0.02
C LEU A 323 21.24 4.47 -1.22
N LEU A 324 20.91 4.91 -2.42
CA LEU A 324 21.64 4.49 -3.63
C LEU A 324 23.08 5.00 -3.63
N ASP A 325 23.31 6.24 -3.19
CA ASP A 325 24.65 6.79 -3.04
C ASP A 325 25.48 5.99 -2.01
N GLU A 326 24.90 5.64 -0.87
CA GLU A 326 25.56 4.82 0.13
C GLU A 326 25.81 3.37 -0.32
N CYS A 327 24.90 2.78 -1.10
CA CYS A 327 25.12 1.45 -1.69
C CYS A 327 26.30 1.46 -2.68
N ASP A 328 26.40 2.46 -3.52
CA ASP A 328 27.49 2.60 -4.49
C ASP A 328 28.85 2.77 -3.77
N LYS A 329 28.94 3.67 -2.80
CA LYS A 329 30.14 3.86 -1.97
C LYS A 329 30.55 2.59 -1.22
N ALA A 330 29.58 1.90 -0.62
CA ALA A 330 29.83 0.67 0.09
C ALA A 330 30.33 -0.42 -0.87
N TYR A 331 29.72 -0.54 -2.06
CA TYR A 331 30.16 -1.50 -3.05
C TYR A 331 31.59 -1.22 -3.52
N GLU A 332 31.95 0.02 -3.85
CA GLU A 332 33.33 0.38 -4.21
C GLU A 332 34.34 0.01 -3.12
N LEU A 333 33.98 0.25 -1.87
CA LEU A 333 34.85 -0.05 -0.74
C LEU A 333 35.05 -1.56 -0.53
N TYR A 334 33.98 -2.36 -0.64
CA TYR A 334 33.97 -3.76 -0.25
C TYR A 334 33.96 -4.76 -1.42
N ARG A 335 33.92 -4.34 -2.68
CA ARG A 335 33.78 -5.24 -3.86
C ARG A 335 34.86 -6.30 -3.98
N ASN A 336 36.02 -6.11 -3.34
CA ASN A 336 37.10 -7.10 -3.28
C ASN A 336 36.97 -8.10 -2.10
N ASP A 337 36.00 -7.93 -1.20
CA ASP A 337 35.72 -8.92 -0.16
C ASP A 337 35.06 -10.15 -0.81
N ARG A 338 35.63 -11.35 -0.48
CA ARG A 338 35.15 -12.62 -1.05
C ARG A 338 33.67 -12.95 -0.76
N ARG A 339 33.06 -12.26 0.18
CA ARG A 339 31.63 -12.41 0.55
C ARG A 339 30.71 -11.52 -0.29
N MET A 340 31.28 -10.52 -0.94
CA MET A 340 30.48 -9.64 -1.81
C MET A 340 30.14 -10.35 -3.12
N ALA A 341 28.89 -10.20 -3.55
CA ALA A 341 28.47 -10.66 -4.87
C ALA A 341 29.21 -9.86 -5.97
N PRO A 342 29.70 -10.51 -7.02
CA PRO A 342 30.26 -9.80 -8.16
C PRO A 342 29.14 -9.16 -8.96
N LEU A 343 28.95 -7.85 -8.80
CA LEU A 343 27.96 -7.10 -9.55
C LEU A 343 28.55 -6.67 -10.90
N LYS A 344 27.76 -6.68 -11.97
CA LYS A 344 28.14 -6.25 -13.32
C LYS A 344 28.11 -4.73 -13.50
N ARG A 345 27.38 -4.06 -12.62
CA ARG A 345 27.18 -2.60 -12.61
C ARG A 345 27.04 -2.10 -11.19
N MET A 346 27.01 -0.78 -11.02
CA MET A 346 26.81 -0.17 -9.71
C MET A 346 25.41 -0.50 -9.16
N PRO A 347 25.24 -0.59 -7.83
CA PRO A 347 23.93 -0.79 -7.22
C PRO A 347 22.86 0.19 -7.70
N SER A 348 23.17 1.48 -7.80
CA SER A 348 22.24 2.50 -8.29
C SER A 348 21.82 2.24 -9.74
N GLU A 349 22.72 1.88 -10.63
CA GLU A 349 22.42 1.53 -12.03
C GLU A 349 21.48 0.31 -12.09
N THR A 350 21.68 -0.67 -11.22
CA THR A 350 20.80 -1.85 -11.09
C THR A 350 19.40 -1.43 -10.64
N PHE A 351 19.28 -0.52 -9.67
CA PHE A 351 17.97 0.00 -9.26
C PHE A 351 17.26 0.69 -10.43
N PHE A 352 17.93 1.60 -11.12
CA PHE A 352 17.35 2.33 -12.26
C PHE A 352 16.88 1.42 -13.40
N GLU A 353 17.50 0.26 -13.57
CA GLU A 353 17.09 -0.70 -14.60
C GLU A 353 15.90 -1.57 -14.15
N HIS A 354 15.88 -2.00 -12.89
CA HIS A 354 14.99 -3.06 -12.43
C HIS A 354 13.80 -2.57 -11.57
N CYS A 355 13.93 -1.41 -10.93
CA CYS A 355 13.04 -1.01 -9.87
C CYS A 355 12.29 0.30 -10.13
N VAL A 356 11.13 0.44 -9.51
CA VAL A 356 10.47 1.74 -9.29
C VAL A 356 10.17 1.91 -7.81
N THR A 357 10.01 3.15 -7.36
CA THR A 357 9.54 3.49 -6.01
C THR A 357 8.22 4.25 -6.10
N GLY A 358 7.31 3.97 -5.16
CA GLY A 358 6.10 4.74 -4.95
C GLY A 358 6.41 6.13 -4.40
N PHE A 359 5.50 7.07 -4.63
CA PHE A 359 5.49 8.38 -3.98
C PHE A 359 4.05 8.87 -3.82
N GLU A 360 3.81 9.67 -2.81
CA GLU A 360 2.51 10.26 -2.52
C GLU A 360 2.37 11.68 -3.10
N GLY A 361 1.13 12.09 -3.35
CA GLY A 361 0.83 13.33 -4.06
C GLY A 361 1.30 14.62 -3.38
N ASP A 362 1.62 14.61 -2.09
CA ASP A 362 2.13 15.76 -1.35
C ASP A 362 3.67 15.84 -1.27
N GLU A 363 4.39 14.84 -1.77
CA GLU A 363 5.84 14.84 -1.82
C GLU A 363 6.37 15.83 -2.86
N ALA A 364 6.87 16.98 -2.40
CA ALA A 364 7.51 17.97 -3.27
C ALA A 364 8.95 17.63 -3.72
N PRO A 365 9.80 16.94 -2.89
CA PRO A 365 11.19 16.71 -3.26
C PRO A 365 11.40 15.96 -4.58
N PRO A 366 10.63 14.92 -4.96
CA PRO A 366 10.78 14.27 -6.26
C PRO A 366 10.61 15.22 -7.45
N SER A 367 9.67 16.18 -7.32
CA SER A 367 9.45 17.20 -8.35
C SER A 367 10.59 18.20 -8.49
N ARG A 368 11.51 18.28 -7.50
CA ARG A 368 12.70 19.13 -7.53
C ARG A 368 13.95 18.40 -8.04
N LEU A 369 13.88 17.08 -8.17
CA LEU A 369 14.94 16.22 -8.68
C LEU A 369 14.43 15.35 -9.83
N PRO A 370 13.77 15.93 -10.85
CA PRO A 370 13.04 15.16 -11.84
C PRO A 370 13.92 14.21 -12.64
N ASP A 371 15.15 14.60 -12.95
CA ASP A 371 16.08 13.78 -13.73
C ASP A 371 16.48 12.49 -12.99
N PHE A 372 16.63 12.56 -11.66
CA PHE A 372 16.90 11.37 -10.84
C PHE A 372 15.72 10.40 -10.86
N TYR A 373 14.51 10.93 -10.74
CA TYR A 373 13.29 10.13 -10.61
C TYR A 373 12.62 9.79 -11.96
N GLU A 374 13.12 10.28 -13.07
CA GLU A 374 12.46 10.28 -14.39
C GLU A 374 11.77 8.96 -14.76
N ASN A 375 12.46 7.83 -14.55
CA ASN A 375 12.00 6.52 -14.99
C ASN A 375 11.68 5.54 -13.84
N ILE A 376 11.80 5.99 -12.60
CA ILE A 376 11.70 5.14 -11.40
C ILE A 376 10.63 5.58 -10.42
N LEU A 377 9.92 6.66 -10.67
CA LEU A 377 8.88 7.17 -9.78
C LEU A 377 7.50 6.75 -10.28
N ALA A 378 6.68 6.18 -9.42
CA ALA A 378 5.29 5.81 -9.70
C ALA A 378 4.37 6.35 -8.60
N TRP A 379 3.32 7.05 -9.01
CA TRP A 379 2.37 7.66 -8.08
C TRP A 379 1.50 6.64 -7.37
N SER A 380 1.27 6.91 -6.08
CA SER A 380 0.41 6.18 -5.15
C SER A 380 -0.62 7.13 -4.56
N SER A 381 -1.88 6.74 -4.52
CA SER A 381 -2.92 7.49 -3.82
C SER A 381 -3.06 7.09 -2.36
N ASP A 382 -2.69 5.89 -2.04
CA ASP A 382 -2.97 5.22 -0.77
C ASP A 382 -4.47 5.22 -0.37
N VAL A 383 -5.37 5.40 -1.35
CA VAL A 383 -6.83 5.43 -1.12
C VAL A 383 -7.33 3.98 -0.93
N TYR A 384 -7.99 3.61 0.16
CA TYR A 384 -8.77 4.46 1.10
C TYR A 384 -8.11 4.62 2.50
N HIS A 385 -6.81 4.69 2.63
CA HIS A 385 -6.19 5.01 3.91
C HIS A 385 -6.45 6.49 4.29
N HIS A 386 -6.21 6.82 5.56
CA HIS A 386 -6.58 8.13 6.13
C HIS A 386 -5.80 9.30 5.56
N ASP A 387 -4.62 9.06 5.08
CA ASP A 387 -3.69 9.99 4.43
C ASP A 387 -3.77 9.95 2.91
N GLY A 388 -4.60 9.06 2.36
CA GLY A 388 -4.81 8.92 0.93
C GLY A 388 -5.21 10.21 0.21
N ASP A 389 -4.84 10.31 -1.05
CA ASP A 389 -4.96 11.51 -1.86
C ASP A 389 -5.44 11.23 -3.30
N ASP A 390 -5.55 12.27 -4.10
CA ASP A 390 -6.02 12.18 -5.49
C ASP A 390 -4.99 12.72 -6.50
N VAL A 391 -5.20 12.40 -7.77
CA VAL A 391 -4.38 12.87 -8.89
C VAL A 391 -4.29 14.40 -8.92
N TRP A 392 -5.36 15.08 -8.55
CA TRP A 392 -5.44 16.54 -8.63
C TRP A 392 -4.54 17.24 -7.62
N ARG A 393 -4.39 16.66 -6.43
CA ARG A 393 -3.44 17.16 -5.45
C ARG A 393 -2.00 16.88 -5.88
N ALA A 394 -1.71 15.70 -6.37
CA ALA A 394 -0.40 15.37 -6.92
C ALA A 394 0.00 16.35 -8.04
N LEU A 395 -0.92 16.61 -8.98
CA LEU A 395 -0.72 17.64 -10.01
C LEU A 395 -0.50 19.04 -9.45
N ALA A 396 -1.26 19.44 -8.43
CA ALA A 396 -1.07 20.74 -7.79
C ALA A 396 0.33 20.88 -7.15
N THR A 397 0.82 19.83 -6.50
CA THR A 397 2.17 19.79 -5.93
C THR A 397 3.23 19.90 -7.03
N MET A 398 3.11 19.11 -8.10
CA MET A 398 4.04 19.11 -9.23
C MET A 398 4.06 20.46 -9.95
N ARG A 399 2.90 21.04 -10.22
CA ARG A 399 2.79 22.35 -10.89
C ARG A 399 3.31 23.50 -10.03
N LYS A 400 3.13 23.42 -8.71
CA LYS A 400 3.75 24.37 -7.77
C LYS A 400 5.28 24.31 -7.80
N CYS A 401 5.83 23.13 -8.11
CA CYS A 401 7.26 22.92 -8.31
C CYS A 401 7.72 23.20 -9.76
N GLU A 402 6.84 23.70 -10.62
CA GLU A 402 7.08 23.99 -12.05
C GLU A 402 7.57 22.75 -12.85
N LEU A 403 7.15 21.55 -12.43
CA LEU A 403 7.54 20.32 -13.09
C LEU A 403 6.94 20.26 -14.52
N PRO A 404 7.76 20.01 -15.55
CA PRO A 404 7.26 19.88 -16.92
C PRO A 404 6.22 18.76 -17.08
N GLU A 405 5.24 18.94 -17.95
CA GLU A 405 4.13 17.99 -18.16
C GLU A 405 4.60 16.60 -18.58
N SER A 406 5.72 16.51 -19.32
CA SER A 406 6.32 15.23 -19.69
C SER A 406 6.73 14.37 -18.48
N TYR A 407 7.23 14.99 -17.41
CA TYR A 407 7.52 14.30 -16.15
C TYR A 407 6.24 14.00 -15.37
N GLN A 408 5.28 14.96 -15.34
CA GLN A 408 3.98 14.70 -14.70
C GLN A 408 3.32 13.45 -15.28
N ALA A 409 3.31 13.30 -16.61
CA ALA A 409 2.75 12.13 -17.28
C ALA A 409 3.50 10.82 -16.96
N LYS A 410 4.84 10.88 -16.83
CA LYS A 410 5.64 9.72 -16.41
C LYS A 410 5.34 9.30 -14.98
N PHE A 411 5.38 10.24 -14.06
CA PHE A 411 5.21 10.00 -12.62
C PHE A 411 3.80 9.53 -12.28
N LEU A 412 2.78 10.18 -12.86
CA LEU A 412 1.38 9.87 -12.58
C LEU A 412 0.83 8.68 -13.37
N GLY A 413 1.67 7.94 -14.11
CA GLY A 413 1.19 6.71 -14.72
C GLY A 413 2.09 6.07 -15.76
N GLY A 414 2.90 6.82 -16.47
CA GLY A 414 3.76 6.28 -17.53
C GLY A 414 4.72 5.21 -17.02
N ASN A 415 5.38 5.47 -15.90
CA ASN A 415 6.34 4.53 -15.30
C ASN A 415 5.65 3.27 -14.77
N ALA A 416 4.51 3.41 -14.09
CA ALA A 416 3.74 2.27 -13.61
C ALA A 416 3.27 1.37 -14.76
N ARG A 417 2.69 1.95 -15.81
CA ARG A 417 2.28 1.18 -17.01
C ARG A 417 3.44 0.45 -17.67
N LYS A 418 4.58 1.12 -17.79
CA LYS A 418 5.81 0.50 -18.34
C LYS A 418 6.26 -0.69 -17.49
N LEU A 419 6.26 -0.53 -16.16
CA LEU A 419 6.64 -1.59 -15.24
C LEU A 419 5.72 -2.80 -15.34
N TYR A 420 4.41 -2.56 -15.28
CA TYR A 420 3.39 -3.62 -15.25
C TYR A 420 3.02 -4.15 -16.64
N ARG A 421 3.55 -3.55 -17.71
CA ARG A 421 3.21 -3.88 -19.10
C ARG A 421 1.71 -3.80 -19.34
N ILE A 422 1.13 -2.68 -18.93
CA ILE A 422 -0.29 -2.36 -19.08
C ILE A 422 -0.41 -1.20 -20.06
N ASP A 423 -1.29 -1.34 -21.04
CA ASP A 423 -1.55 -0.30 -22.02
C ASP A 423 -2.29 0.88 -21.40
N ALA A 424 -2.03 2.07 -21.93
CA ALA A 424 -2.81 3.25 -21.58
C ALA A 424 -4.27 3.10 -22.03
N PRO A 425 -5.25 3.53 -21.24
CA PRO A 425 -6.66 3.43 -21.63
C PRO A 425 -6.92 4.36 -22.83
N LYS A 426 -7.82 3.95 -23.73
CA LYS A 426 -8.19 4.75 -24.91
C LYS A 426 -8.90 6.06 -24.56
N LYS A 427 -9.57 6.07 -23.43
CA LYS A 427 -10.25 7.25 -22.87
C LYS A 427 -9.75 7.45 -21.45
N PHE A 428 -9.56 8.69 -21.05
CA PHE A 428 -9.12 9.03 -19.71
C PHE A 428 -9.83 10.29 -19.21
N ILE A 429 -9.79 10.51 -17.92
CA ILE A 429 -10.39 11.64 -17.22
C ILE A 429 -9.49 12.85 -17.44
N ARG A 430 -10.00 13.87 -18.15
CA ARG A 430 -9.24 15.10 -18.42
C ARG A 430 -9.49 16.17 -17.38
N ASP A 431 -10.75 16.35 -17.00
CA ASP A 431 -11.20 17.48 -16.21
C ASP A 431 -11.57 17.05 -14.79
N ARG A 432 -11.16 17.84 -13.82
CA ARG A 432 -11.54 17.64 -12.42
C ARG A 432 -13.01 17.90 -12.22
N VAL A 433 -13.71 17.05 -11.47
CA VAL A 433 -15.03 17.36 -10.91
C VAL A 433 -14.89 18.55 -9.95
N THR A 434 -15.60 19.64 -10.23
CA THR A 434 -15.46 20.89 -9.48
C THR A 434 -16.45 21.05 -8.33
N GLU A 435 -17.50 20.24 -8.28
CA GLU A 435 -18.53 20.32 -7.25
C GLU A 435 -18.97 18.92 -6.81
N ILE A 436 -19.00 18.69 -5.51
CA ILE A 436 -19.52 17.46 -4.89
C ILE A 436 -20.57 17.84 -3.86
N GLU A 437 -21.77 17.29 -4.01
CA GLU A 437 -22.83 17.43 -2.98
C GLU A 437 -22.43 16.68 -1.71
N ARG A 438 -22.65 17.32 -0.56
CA ARG A 438 -22.31 16.78 0.74
C ARG A 438 -23.51 16.78 1.69
N PRO A 439 -23.57 15.89 2.67
CA PRO A 439 -24.62 15.90 3.67
C PRO A 439 -24.56 17.18 4.52
N GLU A 440 -25.68 17.54 5.15
CA GLU A 440 -25.82 18.77 5.95
C GLU A 440 -24.81 18.85 7.12
N TRP A 441 -24.36 17.73 7.63
CA TRP A 441 -23.37 17.68 8.70
C TRP A 441 -21.92 17.80 8.23
N TRP A 442 -21.67 17.95 6.92
CA TRP A 442 -20.30 18.10 6.39
C TRP A 442 -19.61 19.34 6.99
N PRO A 443 -18.29 19.28 7.32
CA PRO A 443 -17.61 20.43 7.91
C PRO A 443 -17.52 21.59 6.90
N SER A 444 -17.77 22.79 7.41
CA SER A 444 -17.57 24.00 6.63
C SER A 444 -16.08 24.27 6.41
N ASP A 445 -15.75 25.09 5.40
CA ASP A 445 -14.37 25.55 5.16
C ASP A 445 -13.78 26.28 6.36
N GLU A 446 -14.62 26.96 7.16
CA GLU A 446 -14.21 27.62 8.39
C GLU A 446 -13.81 26.60 9.45
N GLU A 447 -14.63 25.57 9.68
CA GLU A 447 -14.29 24.50 10.63
C GLU A 447 -13.01 23.76 10.21
N VAL A 448 -12.81 23.53 8.91
CA VAL A 448 -11.57 22.95 8.39
C VAL A 448 -10.38 23.85 8.71
N ARG A 449 -10.47 25.15 8.39
CA ARG A 449 -9.39 26.12 8.70
C ARG A 449 -9.10 26.22 10.19
N GLU A 450 -10.12 26.25 11.04
CA GLU A 450 -9.95 26.33 12.49
C GLU A 450 -9.27 25.04 13.02
N SER A 451 -9.60 23.88 12.48
CA SER A 451 -8.98 22.62 12.89
C SER A 451 -7.48 22.52 12.59
N LEU A 452 -6.99 23.34 11.66
CA LEU A 452 -5.56 23.39 11.29
C LEU A 452 -4.73 24.29 12.21
N LYS A 453 -5.39 25.10 13.06
CA LYS A 453 -4.65 25.93 14.02
C LYS A 453 -3.97 25.06 15.07
N PRO A 454 -2.74 25.43 15.49
CA PRO A 454 -2.04 24.69 16.55
C PRO A 454 -2.89 24.58 17.81
N GLU A 455 -3.01 23.38 18.37
CA GLU A 455 -3.80 23.08 19.57
C GLU A 455 -3.33 23.79 20.85
N ALA A 456 -2.25 24.54 20.82
CA ALA A 456 -1.84 25.38 21.95
C ALA A 456 -2.96 26.32 22.46
N ALA A 457 -3.99 26.57 21.62
CA ALA A 457 -5.21 27.26 21.99
C ALA A 457 -6.30 26.35 22.59
N LEU A 458 -6.21 25.04 22.46
CA LEU A 458 -7.24 24.08 22.87
C LEU A 458 -6.99 23.43 24.24
N ARG A 459 -5.80 23.64 24.81
CA ARG A 459 -5.40 23.12 26.14
C ARG A 459 -5.44 24.17 27.25
N ARG A 460 -6.14 25.30 27.02
CA ARG A 460 -6.36 26.32 28.05
C ARG A 460 -7.81 26.35 28.52
#